data_93325c3312cd25da0a308f03c4f41483
#
_entry.id   93325c3312cd25da0a308f03c4f41483
#
_cell.length_a   1.000
_cell.length_b   1.000
_cell.length_c   1.000
_cell.angle_alpha   90.00
_cell.angle_beta   90.00
_cell.angle_gamma   90.00
#
_symmetry.space_group_name_H-M   'P 1'
#
loop_
_entity.id
_entity.type
_entity.pdbx_description
1 polymer ?
#
loop_
_entity_poly.entity_id
_entity_poly.type
_entity_poly.pdbx_seq_one_letter_code
_entity_poly.pdbx_strand_id
1 'polypeptide(L)'
;MKRLFLLPLATLLLASFLSAPASVSAQGGDEALDALTQVLGEIDDPAFQLDILKGMGDGLKGRRNVPMPKGWDALEAKLAKSENAEVRRLAQSLALIFGSKRALAGLRQRLADGAAPLAERQSALASLVSAKDPELVAALLPLLNDRALRGKALSGLASYADKGI
;
A
#
# COMPACT_ATOMS: atom_id res chain seq x y z
N MET A 1 20.63 55.81 62.45
CA MET A 1 19.96 54.51 62.64
C MET A 1 19.41 54.04 61.31
N LYS A 2 20.16 53.18 60.66
CA LYS A 2 19.89 52.72 59.30
C LYS A 2 19.11 51.43 59.34
N ARG A 3 17.92 51.34 58.84
CA ARG A 3 17.20 50.09 58.64
C ARG A 3 17.27 49.69 57.14
N LEU A 4 18.01 48.65 56.94
CA LEU A 4 18.21 48.02 55.64
C LEU A 4 16.98 47.11 55.36
N PHE A 5 16.22 47.43 54.29
CA PHE A 5 15.13 46.59 53.79
C PHE A 5 15.71 45.63 52.75
N LEU A 6 15.77 44.35 53.06
CA LEU A 6 16.03 43.30 52.12
C LEU A 6 14.73 42.94 51.40
N LEU A 7 14.72 43.12 50.09
CA LEU A 7 13.70 42.59 49.17
C LEU A 7 14.10 41.15 48.75
N PRO A 8 13.21 40.18 48.80
CA PRO A 8 13.48 38.87 48.22
C PRO A 8 13.20 38.91 46.72
N LEU A 9 14.21 38.50 45.97
CA LEU A 9 14.18 38.31 44.54
C LEU A 9 13.34 37.06 44.22
N ALA A 10 12.09 37.27 43.78
CA ALA A 10 11.24 36.19 43.28
C ALA A 10 11.67 35.84 41.87
N THR A 11 12.45 34.78 41.73
CA THR A 11 12.77 34.16 40.44
C THR A 11 11.53 33.49 39.85
N LEU A 12 10.94 34.13 38.87
CA LEU A 12 9.84 33.61 38.05
C LEU A 12 10.43 32.57 37.08
N LEU A 13 10.31 31.28 37.39
CA LEU A 13 10.62 30.18 36.52
C LEU A 13 9.51 30.08 35.47
N LEU A 14 9.74 30.68 34.32
CA LEU A 14 8.88 30.52 33.13
C LEU A 14 9.15 29.14 32.51
N ALA A 15 8.35 28.14 32.91
CA ALA A 15 8.38 26.84 32.30
C ALA A 15 7.83 26.97 30.86
N SER A 16 8.74 27.06 29.92
CA SER A 16 8.40 26.95 28.47
C SER A 16 7.92 25.52 28.22
N PHE A 17 6.60 25.34 28.18
CA PHE A 17 5.98 24.16 27.63
C PHE A 17 6.25 24.15 26.12
N LEU A 18 7.35 23.51 25.74
CA LEU A 18 7.65 23.19 24.35
C LEU A 18 6.65 22.11 23.93
N SER A 19 5.50 22.54 23.38
CA SER A 19 4.57 21.62 22.70
C SER A 19 5.33 21.01 21.53
N ALA A 20 5.86 19.82 21.71
CA ALA A 20 6.29 18.99 20.61
C ALA A 20 5.07 18.75 19.70
N PRO A 21 5.16 18.96 18.37
CA PRO A 21 4.11 18.54 17.50
C PRO A 21 3.93 17.03 17.70
N ALA A 22 2.74 16.61 18.10
CA ALA A 22 2.38 15.20 18.14
C ALA A 22 2.57 14.67 16.72
N SER A 23 3.68 13.98 16.51
CA SER A 23 3.86 13.13 15.34
C SER A 23 2.71 12.11 15.43
N VAL A 24 1.66 12.32 14.63
CA VAL A 24 0.62 11.32 14.41
C VAL A 24 1.36 10.11 13.85
N SER A 25 1.59 9.16 14.72
CA SER A 25 2.49 8.04 14.51
C SER A 25 1.95 7.20 13.36
N ALA A 26 2.78 6.93 12.37
CA ALA A 26 2.52 5.91 11.35
C ALA A 26 2.10 4.56 11.98
N GLN A 27 2.55 4.28 13.20
CA GLN A 27 2.19 3.11 14.01
C GLN A 27 0.69 2.95 14.27
N GLY A 28 -0.05 4.02 14.56
CA GLY A 28 -1.51 3.91 14.77
C GLY A 28 -2.29 3.54 13.51
N GLY A 29 -1.75 3.86 12.33
CA GLY A 29 -2.35 3.46 11.05
C GLY A 29 -2.15 1.98 10.73
N ASP A 30 -1.02 1.41 11.11
CA ASP A 30 -0.70 0.01 10.84
C ASP A 30 -1.49 -0.91 11.79
N GLU A 31 -1.63 -0.53 13.07
CA GLU A 31 -2.48 -1.26 14.03
C GLU A 31 -3.95 -1.24 13.61
N ALA A 32 -4.45 -0.13 13.07
CA ALA A 32 -5.82 -0.06 12.56
C ALA A 32 -6.03 -0.98 11.34
N LEU A 33 -5.04 -1.09 10.45
CA LEU A 33 -5.10 -2.01 9.31
C LEU A 33 -5.06 -3.47 9.76
N ASP A 34 -4.25 -3.81 10.76
CA ASP A 34 -4.20 -5.14 11.37
C ASP A 34 -5.58 -5.51 11.94
N ALA A 35 -6.21 -4.61 12.72
CA ALA A 35 -7.53 -4.82 13.30
C ALA A 35 -8.62 -5.00 12.22
N LEU A 36 -8.64 -4.16 11.18
CA LEU A 36 -9.57 -4.28 10.06
C LEU A 36 -9.38 -5.60 9.30
N THR A 37 -8.13 -6.04 9.12
CA THR A 37 -7.79 -7.32 8.49
C THR A 37 -8.32 -8.50 9.30
N GLN A 38 -8.19 -8.45 10.62
CA GLN A 38 -8.74 -9.47 11.51
C GLN A 38 -10.27 -9.53 11.41
N VAL A 39 -10.95 -8.38 11.53
CA VAL A 39 -12.43 -8.30 11.43
C VAL A 39 -12.92 -8.86 10.11
N LEU A 40 -12.27 -8.49 8.98
CA LEU A 40 -12.60 -9.04 7.66
C LEU A 40 -12.41 -10.57 7.58
N GLY A 41 -11.43 -11.10 8.31
CA GLY A 41 -11.20 -12.54 8.38
C GLY A 41 -12.33 -13.32 9.05
N GLU A 42 -13.00 -12.71 10.02
CA GLU A 42 -14.08 -13.31 10.82
C GLU A 42 -15.47 -13.17 10.18
N ILE A 43 -15.64 -12.24 9.23
CA ILE A 43 -16.92 -11.92 8.61
C ILE A 43 -17.03 -12.59 7.24
N ASP A 44 -18.21 -13.22 6.99
CA ASP A 44 -18.52 -13.84 5.71
C ASP A 44 -19.57 -13.05 4.89
N ASP A 45 -20.16 -12.00 5.47
CA ASP A 45 -21.12 -11.14 4.77
C ASP A 45 -20.40 -10.28 3.71
N PRO A 46 -20.68 -10.50 2.41
CA PRO A 46 -20.03 -9.75 1.33
C PRO A 46 -20.33 -8.26 1.32
N ALA A 47 -21.50 -7.83 1.83
CA ALA A 47 -21.86 -6.41 1.88
C ALA A 47 -20.99 -5.69 2.92
N PHE A 48 -20.84 -6.28 4.09
CA PHE A 48 -19.99 -5.73 5.14
C PHE A 48 -18.50 -5.78 4.74
N GLN A 49 -18.04 -6.88 4.12
CA GLN A 49 -16.69 -6.95 3.57
C GLN A 49 -16.42 -5.83 2.57
N LEU A 50 -17.39 -5.54 1.71
CA LEU A 50 -17.28 -4.50 0.69
C LEU A 50 -17.09 -3.11 1.32
N ASP A 51 -17.85 -2.79 2.37
CA ASP A 51 -17.77 -1.48 3.03
C ASP A 51 -16.42 -1.28 3.73
N ILE A 52 -15.91 -2.31 4.42
CA ILE A 52 -14.58 -2.24 5.04
C ILE A 52 -13.49 -2.09 3.97
N LEU A 53 -13.53 -2.90 2.90
CA LEU A 53 -12.54 -2.82 1.82
C LEU A 53 -12.53 -1.47 1.12
N LYS A 54 -13.70 -0.84 0.93
CA LYS A 54 -13.80 0.53 0.41
C LYS A 54 -13.16 1.52 1.37
N GLY A 55 -13.51 1.45 2.66
CA GLY A 55 -12.93 2.32 3.68
C GLY A 55 -11.40 2.19 3.77
N MET A 56 -10.87 0.97 3.73
CA MET A 56 -9.43 0.73 3.67
C MET A 56 -8.81 1.38 2.42
N GLY A 57 -9.42 1.16 1.24
CA GLY A 57 -8.96 1.73 -0.02
C GLY A 57 -8.96 3.27 0.01
N ASP A 58 -9.99 3.88 0.56
CA ASP A 58 -10.10 5.35 0.69
C ASP A 58 -9.06 5.91 1.66
N GLY A 59 -8.86 5.25 2.80
CA GLY A 59 -7.84 5.63 3.79
C GLY A 59 -6.40 5.47 3.31
N LEU A 60 -6.17 4.64 2.29
CA LEU A 60 -4.85 4.39 1.71
C LEU A 60 -4.57 5.21 0.45
N LYS A 61 -5.53 6.01 -0.04
CA LYS A 61 -5.32 6.88 -1.21
C LYS A 61 -4.10 7.80 -1.02
N GLY A 62 -3.20 7.76 -1.99
CA GLY A 62 -1.99 8.58 -1.97
C GLY A 62 -0.89 8.10 -1.02
N ARG A 63 -1.13 7.09 -0.19
CA ARG A 63 -0.08 6.50 0.66
C ARG A 63 0.84 5.62 -0.19
N ARG A 64 2.14 5.67 0.15
CA ARG A 64 3.18 4.83 -0.47
C ARG A 64 3.85 3.98 0.60
N ASN A 65 4.32 2.80 0.20
CA ASN A 65 5.05 1.88 1.08
C ASN A 65 4.25 1.53 2.35
N VAL A 66 2.99 1.14 2.16
CA VAL A 66 2.15 0.66 3.26
C VAL A 66 2.58 -0.76 3.59
N PRO A 67 3.03 -1.05 4.82
CA PRO A 67 3.36 -2.40 5.20
C PRO A 67 2.12 -3.30 5.11
N MET A 68 2.35 -4.56 4.76
CA MET A 68 1.26 -5.54 4.68
C MET A 68 0.72 -5.81 6.08
N PRO A 69 -0.60 -5.69 6.29
CA PRO A 69 -1.21 -5.98 7.58
C PRO A 69 -1.05 -7.46 7.97
N LYS A 70 -0.97 -7.72 9.25
CA LYS A 70 -0.91 -9.10 9.76
C LYS A 70 -2.14 -9.88 9.35
N GLY A 71 -1.93 -11.10 8.86
CA GLY A 71 -3.01 -11.96 8.40
C GLY A 71 -3.56 -11.67 7.01
N TRP A 72 -3.06 -10.63 6.32
CA TRP A 72 -3.53 -10.27 4.98
C TRP A 72 -3.39 -11.42 3.96
N ASP A 73 -2.30 -12.18 3.98
CA ASP A 73 -2.08 -13.30 3.03
C ASP A 73 -3.21 -14.34 3.10
N ALA A 74 -3.66 -14.68 4.31
CA ALA A 74 -4.77 -15.62 4.51
C ALA A 74 -6.10 -14.99 4.09
N LEU A 75 -6.31 -13.72 4.45
CA LEU A 75 -7.50 -12.97 4.08
C LEU A 75 -7.62 -12.79 2.57
N GLU A 76 -6.54 -12.43 1.87
CA GLU A 76 -6.50 -12.32 0.41
C GLU A 76 -6.93 -13.62 -0.25
N ALA A 77 -6.46 -14.78 0.26
CA ALA A 77 -6.84 -16.08 -0.25
C ALA A 77 -8.33 -16.41 -0.04
N LYS A 78 -8.92 -15.94 1.07
CA LYS A 78 -10.35 -16.05 1.37
C LYS A 78 -11.16 -15.14 0.43
N LEU A 79 -10.83 -13.85 0.35
CA LEU A 79 -11.55 -12.86 -0.43
C LEU A 79 -11.46 -13.13 -1.95
N ALA A 80 -10.38 -13.72 -2.43
CA ALA A 80 -10.24 -14.13 -3.83
C ALA A 80 -11.29 -15.16 -4.27
N LYS A 81 -11.90 -15.89 -3.32
CA LYS A 81 -12.96 -16.87 -3.55
C LYS A 81 -14.36 -16.31 -3.34
N SER A 82 -14.49 -15.04 -2.95
CA SER A 82 -15.80 -14.41 -2.75
C SER A 82 -16.64 -14.47 -4.02
N GLU A 83 -17.92 -14.74 -3.91
CA GLU A 83 -18.85 -14.68 -5.04
C GLU A 83 -19.05 -13.25 -5.54
N ASN A 84 -18.88 -12.25 -4.67
CA ASN A 84 -19.00 -10.85 -5.01
C ASN A 84 -17.75 -10.37 -5.80
N ALA A 85 -17.94 -10.03 -7.06
CA ALA A 85 -16.86 -9.57 -7.95
C ALA A 85 -16.19 -8.28 -7.46
N GLU A 86 -16.94 -7.38 -6.81
CA GLU A 86 -16.42 -6.12 -6.30
C GLU A 86 -15.52 -6.34 -5.07
N VAL A 87 -15.89 -7.28 -4.19
CA VAL A 87 -15.03 -7.72 -3.08
C VAL A 87 -13.70 -8.25 -3.61
N ARG A 88 -13.76 -9.14 -4.62
CA ARG A 88 -12.52 -9.67 -5.23
C ARG A 88 -11.66 -8.55 -5.83
N ARG A 89 -12.28 -7.61 -6.54
CA ARG A 89 -11.58 -6.48 -7.17
C ARG A 89 -10.88 -5.58 -6.14
N LEU A 90 -11.58 -5.21 -5.08
CA LEU A 90 -11.03 -4.35 -4.02
C LEU A 90 -9.93 -5.07 -3.23
N ALA A 91 -10.13 -6.35 -2.90
CA ALA A 91 -9.10 -7.16 -2.23
C ALA A 91 -7.82 -7.22 -3.08
N GLN A 92 -7.94 -7.43 -4.39
CA GLN A 92 -6.79 -7.43 -5.30
C GLN A 92 -6.11 -6.06 -5.35
N SER A 93 -6.88 -4.96 -5.38
CA SER A 93 -6.31 -3.61 -5.37
C SER A 93 -5.52 -3.31 -4.09
N LEU A 94 -6.06 -3.70 -2.93
CA LEU A 94 -5.38 -3.58 -1.65
C LEU A 94 -4.15 -4.47 -1.56
N ALA A 95 -4.23 -5.70 -2.05
CA ALA A 95 -3.08 -6.61 -2.11
C ALA A 95 -1.89 -6.00 -2.89
N LEU A 96 -2.18 -5.26 -3.96
CA LEU A 96 -1.14 -4.55 -4.72
C LEU A 96 -0.55 -3.37 -3.93
N ILE A 97 -1.36 -2.62 -3.18
CA ILE A 97 -0.90 -1.53 -2.32
C ILE A 97 0.04 -2.07 -1.22
N PHE A 98 -0.28 -3.23 -0.66
CA PHE A 98 0.52 -3.92 0.34
C PHE A 98 1.72 -4.70 -0.24
N GLY A 99 1.87 -4.74 -1.56
CA GLY A 99 2.95 -5.47 -2.22
C GLY A 99 2.85 -6.99 -2.06
N SER A 100 1.63 -7.55 -2.03
CA SER A 100 1.41 -9.00 -1.93
C SER A 100 2.14 -9.74 -3.05
N LYS A 101 3.02 -10.67 -2.66
CA LYS A 101 3.76 -11.51 -3.61
C LYS A 101 2.82 -12.33 -4.50
N ARG A 102 1.70 -12.79 -3.94
CA ARG A 102 0.66 -13.52 -4.68
C ARG A 102 0.02 -12.67 -5.75
N ALA A 103 -0.42 -11.45 -5.39
CA ALA A 103 -1.04 -10.53 -6.34
C ALA A 103 -0.07 -10.15 -7.47
N LEU A 104 1.17 -9.83 -7.13
CA LEU A 104 2.21 -9.50 -8.12
C LEU A 104 2.53 -10.69 -9.03
N ALA A 105 2.66 -11.90 -8.49
CA ALA A 105 2.88 -13.11 -9.28
C ALA A 105 1.71 -13.40 -10.24
N GLY A 106 0.47 -13.23 -9.80
CA GLY A 106 -0.72 -13.36 -10.64
C GLY A 106 -0.74 -12.37 -11.81
N LEU A 107 -0.33 -11.13 -11.56
CA LEU A 107 -0.20 -10.14 -12.64
C LEU A 107 0.93 -10.48 -13.61
N ARG A 108 2.08 -10.98 -13.14
CA ARG A 108 3.16 -11.44 -14.02
C ARG A 108 2.71 -12.62 -14.90
N GLN A 109 1.98 -13.57 -14.33
CA GLN A 109 1.37 -14.65 -15.09
C GLN A 109 0.43 -14.13 -16.17
N ARG A 110 -0.49 -13.21 -15.83
CA ARG A 110 -1.42 -12.60 -16.79
C ARG A 110 -0.69 -11.84 -17.90
N LEU A 111 0.38 -11.14 -17.56
CA LEU A 111 1.21 -10.40 -18.51
C LEU A 111 1.90 -11.37 -19.50
N ALA A 112 2.40 -12.50 -19.02
CA ALA A 112 3.11 -13.50 -19.81
C ALA A 112 2.17 -14.37 -20.66
N ASP A 113 0.88 -14.45 -20.31
CA ASP A 113 -0.10 -15.29 -21.01
C ASP A 113 -0.41 -14.72 -22.40
N GLY A 114 0.19 -15.30 -23.43
CA GLY A 114 -0.05 -14.91 -24.83
C GLY A 114 -1.47 -15.14 -25.32
N ALA A 115 -2.28 -15.99 -24.65
CA ALA A 115 -3.67 -16.25 -24.97
C ALA A 115 -4.63 -15.23 -24.31
N ALA A 116 -4.17 -14.51 -23.27
CA ALA A 116 -4.98 -13.50 -22.63
C ALA A 116 -5.23 -12.28 -23.54
N PRO A 117 -6.40 -11.63 -23.43
CA PRO A 117 -6.69 -10.41 -24.19
C PRO A 117 -5.61 -9.34 -23.99
N LEU A 118 -5.21 -8.68 -25.09
CA LEU A 118 -4.15 -7.67 -25.06
C LEU A 118 -4.41 -6.57 -24.03
N ALA A 119 -5.67 -6.14 -23.87
CA ALA A 119 -6.07 -5.13 -22.90
C ALA A 119 -5.77 -5.58 -21.45
N GLU A 120 -6.01 -6.85 -21.12
CA GLU A 120 -5.71 -7.40 -19.80
C GLU A 120 -4.21 -7.48 -19.54
N ARG A 121 -3.43 -7.92 -20.54
CA ARG A 121 -1.97 -7.93 -20.46
C ARG A 121 -1.39 -6.53 -20.26
N GLN A 122 -1.93 -5.54 -20.97
CA GLN A 122 -1.55 -4.14 -20.82
C GLN A 122 -1.91 -3.59 -19.44
N SER A 123 -3.08 -3.94 -18.91
CA SER A 123 -3.50 -3.55 -17.57
C SER A 123 -2.62 -4.18 -16.51
N ALA A 124 -2.27 -5.46 -16.64
CA ALA A 124 -1.35 -6.16 -15.75
C ALA A 124 0.03 -5.48 -15.73
N LEU A 125 0.57 -5.14 -16.90
CA LEU A 125 1.84 -4.40 -17.00
C LEU A 125 1.78 -3.05 -16.29
N ALA A 126 0.72 -2.26 -16.52
CA ALA A 126 0.55 -0.96 -15.87
C ALA A 126 0.48 -1.09 -14.35
N SER A 127 -0.23 -2.11 -13.84
CA SER A 127 -0.33 -2.40 -12.41
C SER A 127 1.01 -2.79 -11.80
N LEU A 128 1.79 -3.64 -12.47
CA LEU A 128 3.12 -4.06 -12.02
C LEU A 128 4.12 -2.88 -11.97
N VAL A 129 4.09 -2.00 -12.98
CA VAL A 129 4.90 -0.77 -13.00
C VAL A 129 4.50 0.16 -11.84
N SER A 130 3.20 0.35 -11.62
CA SER A 130 2.68 1.19 -10.54
C SER A 130 3.04 0.64 -9.15
N ALA A 131 2.96 -0.67 -8.97
CA ALA A 131 3.33 -1.36 -7.74
C ALA A 131 4.86 -1.45 -7.52
N LYS A 132 5.67 -1.06 -8.53
CA LYS A 132 7.13 -1.17 -8.50
C LYS A 132 7.59 -2.60 -8.20
N ASP A 133 6.97 -3.57 -8.86
CA ASP A 133 7.29 -4.98 -8.68
C ASP A 133 8.80 -5.23 -8.89
N PRO A 134 9.53 -5.76 -7.90
CA PRO A 134 10.96 -5.98 -8.02
C PRO A 134 11.35 -6.99 -9.10
N GLU A 135 10.45 -7.90 -9.46
CA GLU A 135 10.69 -8.93 -10.47
C GLU A 135 10.23 -8.50 -11.88
N LEU A 136 9.71 -7.28 -12.04
CA LEU A 136 9.14 -6.82 -13.31
C LEU A 136 10.18 -6.80 -14.43
N VAL A 137 11.42 -6.42 -14.15
CA VAL A 137 12.49 -6.37 -15.18
C VAL A 137 12.62 -7.73 -15.87
N ALA A 138 12.67 -8.82 -15.11
CA ALA A 138 12.76 -10.17 -15.67
C ALA A 138 11.52 -10.53 -16.51
N ALA A 139 10.33 -10.07 -16.10
CA ALA A 139 9.08 -10.29 -16.83
C ALA A 139 8.96 -9.46 -18.13
N LEU A 140 9.65 -8.31 -18.21
CA LEU A 140 9.61 -7.43 -19.38
C LEU A 140 10.52 -7.89 -20.52
N LEU A 141 11.63 -8.54 -20.23
CA LEU A 141 12.61 -8.94 -21.25
C LEU A 141 11.99 -9.81 -22.36
N PRO A 142 11.20 -10.85 -22.08
CA PRO A 142 10.56 -11.64 -23.14
C PRO A 142 9.59 -10.82 -24.00
N LEU A 143 8.96 -9.78 -23.43
CA LEU A 143 7.99 -8.94 -24.12
C LEU A 143 8.61 -8.00 -25.17
N LEU A 144 9.93 -7.86 -25.19
CA LEU A 144 10.62 -7.13 -26.25
C LEU A 144 10.43 -7.80 -27.62
N ASN A 145 10.12 -9.09 -27.66
CA ASN A 145 9.78 -9.82 -28.87
C ASN A 145 8.27 -9.76 -29.19
N ASP A 146 7.43 -9.29 -28.28
CA ASP A 146 6.00 -9.12 -28.49
C ASP A 146 5.72 -7.76 -29.16
N ARG A 147 5.30 -7.79 -30.44
CA ARG A 147 5.06 -6.57 -31.21
C ARG A 147 4.05 -5.62 -30.56
N ALA A 148 3.05 -6.16 -29.87
CA ALA A 148 1.98 -5.37 -29.26
C ALA A 148 2.39 -4.74 -27.91
N LEU A 149 3.34 -5.35 -27.19
CA LEU A 149 3.76 -4.92 -25.85
C LEU A 149 5.17 -4.31 -25.83
N ARG A 150 5.96 -4.47 -26.88
CA ARG A 150 7.36 -4.00 -26.96
C ARG A 150 7.54 -2.54 -26.50
N GLY A 151 6.73 -1.63 -27.02
CA GLY A 151 6.83 -0.20 -26.66
C GLY A 151 6.58 0.05 -25.17
N LYS A 152 5.58 -0.62 -24.59
CA LYS A 152 5.28 -0.51 -23.16
C LYS A 152 6.34 -1.21 -22.30
N ALA A 153 6.89 -2.33 -22.78
CA ALA A 153 7.98 -3.02 -22.10
C ALA A 153 9.24 -2.15 -22.03
N LEU A 154 9.61 -1.49 -23.12
CA LEU A 154 10.74 -0.54 -23.16
C LEU A 154 10.51 0.64 -22.19
N SER A 155 9.30 1.23 -22.20
CA SER A 155 8.97 2.30 -21.25
C SER A 155 9.02 1.82 -19.79
N GLY A 156 8.56 0.59 -19.53
CA GLY A 156 8.66 -0.04 -18.22
C GLY A 156 10.10 -0.21 -17.78
N LEU A 157 10.96 -0.77 -18.63
CA LEU A 157 12.39 -0.93 -18.34
C LEU A 157 13.08 0.40 -18.06
N ALA A 158 12.80 1.45 -18.87
CA ALA A 158 13.35 2.78 -18.64
C ALA A 158 13.02 3.33 -17.25
N SER A 159 11.78 3.10 -16.76
CA SER A 159 11.37 3.56 -15.42
C SER A 159 12.11 2.89 -14.26
N TYR A 160 12.81 1.78 -14.52
CA TYR A 160 13.66 1.08 -13.54
C TYR A 160 15.15 1.46 -13.70
N ALA A 161 15.60 1.81 -14.91
CA ALA A 161 16.99 2.20 -15.18
C ALA A 161 17.37 3.52 -14.49
N ASP A 162 16.43 4.47 -14.35
CA ASP A 162 16.67 5.77 -13.69
C ASP A 162 16.98 5.67 -12.18
N LYS A 163 16.97 4.47 -11.59
CA LYS A 163 17.23 4.26 -10.16
C LYS A 163 18.64 3.72 -9.85
N GLY A 164 19.56 3.88 -10.78
CA GLY A 164 20.97 3.56 -10.53
C GLY A 164 21.22 2.05 -10.40
N ILE A 165 21.40 1.42 -11.53
CA ILE A 165 22.17 0.16 -11.60
C ILE A 165 23.64 0.54 -11.72
#